data_5894858e155e0a53ae5d30626586c077
#
_entry.id   5894858e155e0a53ae5d30626586c077
#
_cell.length_a   1.000
_cell.length_b   1.000
_cell.length_c   1.000
_cell.angle_alpha   90.00
_cell.angle_beta   90.00
_cell.angle_gamma   90.00
#
_symmetry.space_group_name_H-M   'P 1'
#
loop_
_entity.id
_entity.type
_entity.pdbx_description
1 polymer ?
#
loop_
_entity_poly.entity_id
_entity_poly.type
_entity_poly.pdbx_seq_one_letter_code
_entity_poly.pdbx_strand_id
1 'polypeptide(L)'
;MDRVLAQFPSSIDTLSNKEIKKTILLSTDTNSRIITTPNLVSLNSVQDESDIASFNKHKLAVAVLMEGNFKSLFANRMSAPMLDSVKINSGKNFLANGIATSKQIVLADADILTNAIAKEEGALTPMPMGMLPFDAYQFANRNFYQNAIAYLNEPAGLLDSRNKTIVLRLLDKEKMASTR
;
A
#
# COMPACT_ATOMS: atom_id res chain seq x y z
N MET A 1 7.73 8.02 7.00
CA MET A 1 8.01 7.12 5.87
C MET A 1 8.20 8.00 4.65
N ASP A 2 9.16 7.68 3.79
CA ASP A 2 9.40 8.43 2.57
C ASP A 2 8.30 8.21 1.52
N ARG A 3 8.36 8.92 0.39
CA ARG A 3 7.35 8.85 -0.68
C ARG A 3 7.31 7.46 -1.32
N VAL A 4 6.11 7.01 -1.68
CA VAL A 4 5.88 5.76 -2.41
C VAL A 4 5.43 6.11 -3.83
N LEU A 5 6.05 5.49 -4.82
CA LEU A 5 5.69 5.66 -6.23
C LEU A 5 4.45 4.83 -6.55
N ALA A 6 3.43 5.47 -7.10
CA ALA A 6 2.27 4.83 -7.70
C ALA A 6 2.07 5.44 -9.10
N GLN A 7 1.84 4.60 -10.10
CA GLN A 7 1.70 5.04 -11.48
C GLN A 7 0.22 5.02 -11.88
N PHE A 8 -0.39 6.22 -11.91
CA PHE A 8 -1.80 6.41 -12.27
C PHE A 8 -2.78 5.54 -11.46
N PRO A 9 -2.67 5.51 -10.14
CA PRO A 9 -3.49 4.65 -9.30
C PRO A 9 -4.96 5.06 -9.36
N SER A 10 -5.85 4.10 -9.23
CA SER A 10 -7.26 4.38 -8.97
C SER A 10 -7.43 4.91 -7.54
N SER A 11 -8.45 5.72 -7.30
CA SER A 11 -8.79 6.11 -5.92
C SER A 11 -9.66 5.05 -5.24
N ILE A 12 -9.45 4.86 -3.94
CA ILE A 12 -10.28 3.99 -3.10
C ILE A 12 -11.21 4.87 -2.29
N ASP A 13 -12.52 4.63 -2.41
CA ASP A 13 -13.51 5.20 -1.49
C ASP A 13 -13.86 4.18 -0.39
N THR A 14 -14.11 4.65 0.82
CA THR A 14 -14.37 3.79 1.97
C THR A 14 -15.82 3.94 2.45
N LEU A 15 -16.59 2.87 2.34
CA LEU A 15 -17.94 2.82 2.88
C LEU A 15 -17.90 2.65 4.40
N SER A 16 -18.84 3.27 5.11
CA SER A 16 -18.95 3.13 6.57
C SER A 16 -19.31 1.69 6.95
N ASN A 17 -18.54 1.11 7.86
CA ASN A 17 -18.81 -0.19 8.46
C ASN A 17 -18.31 -0.18 9.91
N LYS A 18 -19.17 -0.50 10.87
CA LYS A 18 -18.84 -0.48 12.31
C LYS A 18 -17.98 -1.67 12.74
N GLU A 19 -18.03 -2.78 11.99
CA GLU A 19 -17.31 -4.03 12.33
C GLU A 19 -15.89 -4.05 11.79
N ILE A 20 -15.58 -3.17 10.82
CA ILE A 20 -14.28 -3.12 10.15
C ILE A 20 -13.68 -1.73 10.30
N LYS A 21 -12.58 -1.66 11.03
CA LYS A 21 -11.75 -0.46 11.11
C LYS A 21 -11.00 -0.27 9.80
N LYS A 22 -11.01 0.93 9.26
CA LYS A 22 -10.31 1.29 8.03
C LYS A 22 -9.31 2.39 8.31
N THR A 23 -8.08 2.18 7.88
CA THR A 23 -6.98 3.14 8.04
C THR A 23 -6.36 3.39 6.68
N ILE A 24 -6.32 4.64 6.25
CA ILE A 24 -5.64 5.02 5.01
C ILE A 24 -4.13 4.95 5.24
N LEU A 25 -3.44 4.10 4.49
CA LEU A 25 -1.98 3.93 4.56
C LEU A 25 -1.24 4.84 3.59
N LEU A 26 -1.76 4.96 2.37
CA LEU A 26 -1.20 5.81 1.33
C LEU A 26 -2.30 6.69 0.74
N SER A 27 -1.98 7.95 0.52
CA SER A 27 -2.83 8.89 -0.19
C SER A 27 -2.01 9.65 -1.23
N THR A 28 -2.68 10.12 -2.27
CA THR A 28 -2.07 11.02 -3.25
C THR A 28 -1.61 12.31 -2.60
N ASP A 29 -0.77 13.05 -3.31
CA ASP A 29 -0.34 14.39 -2.90
C ASP A 29 -1.53 15.37 -2.89
N THR A 30 -1.25 16.58 -2.45
CA THR A 30 -2.23 17.69 -2.38
C THR A 30 -2.71 18.15 -3.76
N ASN A 31 -1.96 17.86 -4.82
CA ASN A 31 -2.28 18.24 -6.20
C ASN A 31 -2.51 16.97 -7.02
N SER A 32 -3.75 16.53 -7.09
CA SER A 32 -4.16 15.34 -7.83
C SER A 32 -5.34 15.64 -8.74
N ARG A 33 -5.48 14.86 -9.82
CA ARG A 33 -6.60 14.95 -10.76
C ARG A 33 -7.24 13.57 -10.91
N ILE A 34 -8.56 13.53 -10.94
CA ILE A 34 -9.30 12.32 -11.30
C ILE A 34 -9.67 12.39 -12.77
N ILE A 35 -9.37 11.33 -13.49
CA ILE A 35 -9.76 11.14 -14.89
C ILE A 35 -10.74 9.98 -14.94
N THR A 36 -11.92 10.20 -15.54
CA THR A 36 -12.92 9.15 -15.71
C THR A 36 -12.57 8.27 -16.90
N THR A 37 -12.77 6.96 -16.74
CA THR A 37 -12.59 5.98 -17.82
C THR A 37 -13.79 5.96 -18.78
N PRO A 38 -13.58 5.70 -20.09
CA PRO A 38 -12.30 5.41 -20.74
C PRO A 38 -11.51 6.68 -21.07
N ASN A 39 -10.22 6.72 -20.74
CA ASN A 39 -9.33 7.82 -21.10
C ASN A 39 -7.92 7.30 -21.39
N LEU A 40 -7.22 8.00 -22.28
CA LEU A 40 -5.82 7.72 -22.54
C LEU A 40 -4.95 8.46 -21.50
N VAL A 41 -4.19 7.70 -20.73
CA VAL A 41 -3.23 8.25 -19.79
C VAL A 41 -1.94 8.57 -20.53
N SER A 42 -1.52 9.84 -20.49
CA SER A 42 -0.29 10.31 -21.12
C SER A 42 0.43 11.29 -20.21
N LEU A 43 1.76 11.22 -20.18
CA LEU A 43 2.61 12.20 -19.52
C LEU A 43 2.52 13.58 -20.18
N ASN A 44 2.10 13.64 -21.46
CA ASN A 44 1.87 14.88 -22.19
C ASN A 44 0.48 15.50 -21.92
N SER A 45 -0.25 15.00 -20.92
CA SER A 45 -1.57 15.55 -20.57
C SER A 45 -1.51 16.88 -19.83
N VAL A 46 -0.33 17.35 -19.50
CA VAL A 46 -0.08 18.68 -18.92
C VAL A 46 0.80 19.43 -19.89
N GLN A 47 0.22 20.42 -20.56
CA GLN A 47 0.92 21.26 -21.57
C GLN A 47 0.95 22.72 -21.15
N ASP A 48 -0.11 23.20 -20.48
CA ASP A 48 -0.29 24.58 -20.10
C ASP A 48 -0.56 24.78 -18.60
N GLU A 49 -0.41 26.02 -18.13
CA GLU A 49 -0.73 26.38 -16.73
C GLU A 49 -2.19 26.09 -16.35
N SER A 50 -3.12 26.15 -17.32
CA SER A 50 -4.53 25.80 -17.12
C SER A 50 -4.73 24.31 -16.80
N ASP A 51 -3.86 23.45 -17.34
CA ASP A 51 -3.89 22.03 -17.04
C ASP A 51 -3.49 21.76 -15.58
N ILE A 52 -2.53 22.55 -15.04
CA ILE A 52 -2.12 22.46 -13.63
C ILE A 52 -3.28 22.78 -12.70
N ALA A 53 -4.13 23.76 -13.04
CA ALA A 53 -5.32 24.09 -12.27
C ALA A 53 -6.35 22.93 -12.17
N SER A 54 -6.29 21.96 -13.10
CA SER A 54 -7.13 20.76 -13.06
C SER A 54 -6.76 19.77 -11.95
N PHE A 55 -5.55 19.89 -11.38
CA PHE A 55 -5.08 19.08 -10.25
C PHE A 55 -5.62 19.61 -8.92
N ASN A 56 -6.93 19.63 -8.77
CA ASN A 56 -7.66 20.25 -7.66
C ASN A 56 -8.19 19.23 -6.62
N LYS A 57 -7.80 17.98 -6.71
CA LYS A 57 -8.13 16.93 -5.74
C LYS A 57 -6.99 16.74 -4.75
N HIS A 58 -7.35 16.40 -3.52
CA HIS A 58 -6.39 16.32 -2.43
C HIS A 58 -6.52 14.99 -1.72
N LYS A 59 -5.38 14.38 -1.38
CA LYS A 59 -5.30 13.22 -0.46
C LYS A 59 -6.27 12.08 -0.79
N LEU A 60 -6.37 11.71 -2.06
CA LEU A 60 -7.16 10.55 -2.47
C LEU A 60 -6.51 9.27 -1.95
N ALA A 61 -7.28 8.41 -1.28
CA ALA A 61 -6.74 7.17 -0.75
C ALA A 61 -6.35 6.22 -1.89
N VAL A 62 -5.15 5.63 -1.78
CA VAL A 62 -4.57 4.68 -2.73
C VAL A 62 -4.28 3.33 -2.07
N ALA A 63 -4.03 3.32 -0.77
CA ALA A 63 -3.88 2.11 0.01
C ALA A 63 -4.66 2.20 1.32
N VAL A 64 -5.40 1.15 1.64
CA VAL A 64 -6.24 1.09 2.84
C VAL A 64 -6.01 -0.22 3.58
N LEU A 65 -5.71 -0.12 4.87
CA LEU A 65 -5.72 -1.24 5.80
C LEU A 65 -7.14 -1.40 6.35
N MET A 66 -7.61 -2.63 6.35
CA MET A 66 -8.88 -3.02 6.94
C MET A 66 -8.64 -4.07 8.03
N GLU A 67 -9.18 -3.83 9.21
CA GLU A 67 -9.03 -4.71 10.38
C GLU A 67 -10.40 -4.98 10.99
N GLY A 68 -10.72 -6.24 11.23
CA GLY A 68 -11.99 -6.59 11.82
C GLY A 68 -12.42 -8.02 11.54
N ASN A 69 -13.68 -8.29 11.80
CA ASN A 69 -14.30 -9.57 11.52
C ASN A 69 -15.05 -9.50 10.19
N PHE A 70 -14.47 -10.13 9.16
CA PHE A 70 -15.01 -10.07 7.80
C PHE A 70 -16.13 -11.10 7.61
N LYS A 71 -17.25 -10.63 7.10
CA LYS A 71 -18.35 -11.47 6.65
C LYS A 71 -18.07 -12.02 5.25
N SER A 72 -18.30 -13.30 5.05
CA SER A 72 -18.16 -13.90 3.73
C SER A 72 -19.17 -13.30 2.74
N LEU A 73 -18.72 -13.01 1.53
CA LEU A 73 -19.60 -12.59 0.43
C LEU A 73 -20.67 -13.66 0.12
N PHE A 74 -20.37 -14.90 0.40
CA PHE A 74 -21.27 -16.06 0.19
C PHE A 74 -22.16 -16.37 1.40
N ALA A 75 -22.06 -15.60 2.51
CA ALA A 75 -22.97 -15.75 3.64
C ALA A 75 -24.42 -15.58 3.16
N ASN A 76 -25.26 -16.56 3.45
CA ASN A 76 -26.66 -16.64 3.02
C ASN A 76 -26.90 -16.78 1.50
N ARG A 77 -25.86 -17.11 0.72
CA ARG A 77 -25.95 -17.32 -0.74
C ARG A 77 -25.61 -18.76 -1.15
N MET A 78 -25.16 -19.58 -0.21
CA MET A 78 -24.81 -20.98 -0.47
C MET A 78 -26.04 -21.85 -0.36
N SER A 79 -26.32 -22.66 -1.39
CA SER A 79 -27.30 -23.72 -1.34
C SER A 79 -26.78 -24.94 -0.55
N ALA A 80 -27.67 -25.81 -0.06
CA ALA A 80 -27.27 -27.01 0.67
C ALA A 80 -26.26 -27.88 -0.12
N PRO A 81 -26.44 -28.17 -1.42
CA PRO A 81 -25.46 -28.92 -2.21
C PRO A 81 -24.08 -28.25 -2.27
N MET A 82 -24.04 -26.90 -2.32
CA MET A 82 -22.77 -26.15 -2.33
C MET A 82 -22.06 -26.27 -0.99
N LEU A 83 -22.79 -26.20 0.13
CA LEU A 83 -22.23 -26.36 1.47
C LEU A 83 -21.65 -27.77 1.65
N ASP A 84 -22.36 -28.81 1.17
CA ASP A 84 -21.90 -30.18 1.21
C ASP A 84 -20.63 -30.37 0.36
N SER A 85 -20.61 -29.78 -0.84
CA SER A 85 -19.45 -29.80 -1.72
C SER A 85 -18.21 -29.13 -1.07
N VAL A 86 -18.38 -27.99 -0.40
CA VAL A 86 -17.29 -27.33 0.35
C VAL A 86 -16.79 -28.24 1.47
N LYS A 87 -17.69 -28.86 2.23
CA LYS A 87 -17.34 -29.78 3.31
C LYS A 87 -16.58 -31.00 2.81
N ILE A 88 -17.03 -31.61 1.71
CA ILE A 88 -16.38 -32.78 1.10
C ILE A 88 -14.98 -32.43 0.59
N ASN A 89 -14.85 -31.31 -0.14
CA ASN A 89 -13.59 -30.94 -0.80
C ASN A 89 -12.56 -30.35 0.16
N SER A 90 -12.97 -29.61 1.20
CA SER A 90 -12.06 -28.94 2.14
C SER A 90 -11.90 -29.65 3.49
N GLY A 91 -12.76 -30.62 3.80
CA GLY A 91 -12.85 -31.24 5.13
C GLY A 91 -13.35 -30.29 6.23
N LYS A 92 -13.78 -29.07 5.89
CA LYS A 92 -14.19 -28.03 6.84
C LYS A 92 -15.59 -27.50 6.50
N ASN A 93 -16.30 -27.08 7.53
CA ASN A 93 -17.58 -26.40 7.34
C ASN A 93 -17.37 -24.99 6.82
N PHE A 94 -18.30 -24.50 5.99
CA PHE A 94 -18.34 -23.12 5.55
C PHE A 94 -18.56 -22.18 6.74
N LEU A 95 -17.78 -21.09 6.79
CA LEU A 95 -17.89 -20.05 7.80
C LEU A 95 -18.49 -18.80 7.18
N ALA A 96 -19.67 -18.40 7.64
CA ALA A 96 -20.33 -17.18 7.18
C ALA A 96 -19.63 -15.89 7.65
N ASN A 97 -18.99 -15.96 8.81
CA ASN A 97 -18.19 -14.86 9.38
C ASN A 97 -16.82 -15.39 9.78
N GLY A 98 -15.81 -14.54 9.76
CA GLY A 98 -14.51 -14.86 10.32
C GLY A 98 -14.59 -15.21 11.79
N ILE A 99 -13.78 -16.15 12.25
CA ILE A 99 -13.74 -16.59 13.66
C ILE A 99 -12.93 -15.61 14.51
N ALA A 100 -11.95 -14.94 13.88
CA ALA A 100 -11.05 -14.02 14.56
C ALA A 100 -10.90 -12.71 13.74
N THR A 101 -10.41 -11.68 14.40
CA THR A 101 -10.04 -10.43 13.74
C THR A 101 -8.96 -10.72 12.68
N SER A 102 -9.23 -10.31 11.46
CA SER A 102 -8.34 -10.45 10.32
C SER A 102 -7.88 -9.08 9.83
N LYS A 103 -6.76 -9.06 9.12
CA LYS A 103 -6.18 -7.85 8.54
C LYS A 103 -6.10 -8.02 7.03
N GLN A 104 -6.42 -6.96 6.29
CA GLN A 104 -6.29 -6.91 4.84
C GLN A 104 -5.74 -5.54 4.44
N ILE A 105 -4.84 -5.51 3.47
CA ILE A 105 -4.38 -4.28 2.83
C ILE A 105 -4.84 -4.31 1.38
N VAL A 106 -5.58 -3.30 0.97
CA VAL A 106 -6.02 -3.10 -0.41
C VAL A 106 -5.21 -1.98 -1.02
N LEU A 107 -4.62 -2.27 -2.17
CA LEU A 107 -3.87 -1.32 -2.99
C LEU A 107 -4.65 -1.05 -4.27
N ALA A 108 -4.72 0.21 -4.67
CA ALA A 108 -5.41 0.63 -5.88
C ALA A 108 -4.56 0.50 -7.15
N ASP A 109 -3.28 0.17 -6.98
CA ASP A 109 -2.30 0.06 -8.05
C ASP A 109 -1.31 -1.07 -7.74
N ALA A 110 -1.19 -2.02 -8.66
CA ALA A 110 -0.26 -3.14 -8.54
C ALA A 110 1.19 -2.71 -8.77
N ASP A 111 1.42 -1.63 -9.52
CA ASP A 111 2.76 -1.14 -9.85
C ASP A 111 3.54 -0.66 -8.60
N ILE A 112 2.83 -0.36 -7.51
CA ILE A 112 3.45 -0.07 -6.21
C ILE A 112 4.35 -1.23 -5.74
N LEU A 113 4.00 -2.48 -6.11
CA LEU A 113 4.68 -3.70 -5.67
C LEU A 113 5.52 -4.38 -6.77
N THR A 114 5.62 -3.76 -7.95
CA THR A 114 6.38 -4.32 -9.07
C THR A 114 7.74 -3.66 -9.24
N ASN A 115 8.63 -4.36 -9.95
CA ASN A 115 9.92 -3.84 -10.37
C ASN A 115 9.81 -3.33 -11.81
N ALA A 116 10.22 -2.11 -12.07
CA ALA A 116 10.38 -1.61 -13.43
C ALA A 116 11.47 -2.43 -14.17
N ILE A 117 11.36 -2.50 -15.48
CA ILE A 117 12.34 -3.17 -16.32
C ILE A 117 13.06 -2.12 -17.16
N ALA A 118 14.37 -2.01 -16.98
CA ALA A 118 15.24 -1.25 -17.85
C ALA A 118 15.68 -2.11 -19.05
N LYS A 119 15.77 -1.48 -20.22
CA LYS A 119 16.32 -2.10 -21.41
C LYS A 119 17.69 -1.47 -21.69
N GLU A 120 18.76 -2.19 -21.42
CA GLU A 120 20.13 -1.76 -21.65
C GLU A 120 20.78 -2.70 -22.65
N GLU A 121 21.31 -2.17 -23.73
CA GLU A 121 22.04 -2.92 -24.79
C GLU A 121 21.30 -4.17 -25.31
N GLY A 122 19.96 -4.14 -25.28
CA GLY A 122 19.12 -5.26 -25.71
C GLY A 122 18.78 -6.26 -24.60
N ALA A 123 19.39 -6.18 -23.43
CA ALA A 123 19.04 -6.96 -22.25
C ALA A 123 17.93 -6.31 -21.45
N LEU A 124 17.03 -7.13 -20.88
CA LEU A 124 15.97 -6.69 -19.96
C LEU A 124 16.47 -6.91 -18.52
N THR A 125 16.72 -5.82 -17.81
CA THR A 125 17.22 -5.87 -16.43
C THR A 125 16.17 -5.35 -15.47
N PRO A 126 15.75 -6.13 -14.44
CA PRO A 126 14.83 -5.66 -13.43
C PRO A 126 15.51 -4.59 -12.56
N MET A 127 14.83 -3.46 -12.39
CA MET A 127 15.27 -2.38 -11.52
C MET A 127 14.82 -2.61 -10.08
N PRO A 128 15.43 -1.96 -9.10
CA PRO A 128 14.93 -1.95 -7.73
C PRO A 128 13.49 -1.42 -7.67
N MET A 129 12.68 -2.00 -6.78
CA MET A 129 11.30 -1.55 -6.56
C MET A 129 11.25 -0.06 -6.19
N GLY A 130 10.38 0.71 -6.85
CA GLY A 130 10.25 2.14 -6.65
C GLY A 130 11.30 2.98 -7.40
N MET A 131 11.96 2.44 -8.40
CA MET A 131 12.79 3.21 -9.34
C MET A 131 12.12 3.32 -10.70
N LEU A 132 12.30 4.46 -11.36
CA LEU A 132 11.90 4.70 -12.74
C LEU A 132 13.14 4.65 -13.65
N PRO A 133 13.03 4.15 -14.90
CA PRO A 133 14.17 4.05 -15.83
C PRO A 133 14.84 5.40 -16.18
N PHE A 134 14.13 6.50 -15.95
CA PHE A 134 14.58 7.86 -16.29
C PHE A 134 14.82 8.75 -15.06
N ASP A 135 14.69 8.20 -13.85
CA ASP A 135 14.87 8.94 -12.60
C ASP A 135 15.81 8.17 -11.67
N ALA A 136 16.82 8.83 -11.16
CA ALA A 136 17.76 8.27 -10.20
C ALA A 136 17.19 8.17 -8.77
N TYR A 137 16.02 8.78 -8.51
CA TYR A 137 15.41 8.75 -7.20
C TYR A 137 14.75 7.40 -6.91
N GLN A 138 15.11 6.79 -5.79
CA GLN A 138 14.51 5.55 -5.33
C GLN A 138 13.43 5.85 -4.28
N PHE A 139 12.20 5.58 -4.61
CA PHE A 139 11.05 5.70 -3.72
C PHE A 139 11.01 4.56 -2.68
N ALA A 140 10.26 4.75 -1.62
CA ALA A 140 10.18 3.83 -0.48
C ALA A 140 9.24 2.63 -0.69
N ASN A 141 8.96 2.23 -1.94
CA ASN A 141 8.04 1.13 -2.27
C ASN A 141 8.43 -0.19 -1.59
N ARG A 142 9.74 -0.53 -1.63
CA ARG A 142 10.26 -1.72 -0.97
C ARG A 142 10.03 -1.69 0.54
N ASN A 143 10.27 -0.54 1.18
CA ASN A 143 10.08 -0.39 2.63
C ASN A 143 8.60 -0.49 2.99
N PHE A 144 7.72 0.11 2.19
CA PHE A 144 6.27 -0.02 2.35
C PHE A 144 5.83 -1.49 2.27
N TYR A 145 6.27 -2.21 1.24
CA TYR A 145 5.95 -3.63 1.04
C TYR A 145 6.40 -4.49 2.22
N GLN A 146 7.66 -4.34 2.64
CA GLN A 146 8.20 -5.10 3.78
C GLN A 146 7.45 -4.82 5.07
N ASN A 147 7.12 -3.56 5.34
CA ASN A 147 6.36 -3.18 6.53
C ASN A 147 4.91 -3.68 6.47
N ALA A 148 4.29 -3.64 5.29
CA ALA A 148 2.93 -4.15 5.08
C ALA A 148 2.85 -5.66 5.35
N ILE A 149 3.79 -6.46 4.81
CA ILE A 149 3.84 -7.90 5.06
C ILE A 149 4.15 -8.19 6.54
N ALA A 150 5.11 -7.50 7.14
CA ALA A 150 5.42 -7.67 8.55
C ALA A 150 4.16 -7.40 9.40
N TYR A 151 3.44 -6.30 9.16
CA TYR A 151 2.23 -5.94 9.89
C TYR A 151 1.10 -6.97 9.73
N LEU A 152 0.96 -7.55 8.54
CA LEU A 152 -0.07 -8.58 8.30
C LEU A 152 0.23 -9.90 9.01
N ASN A 153 1.51 -10.26 9.16
CA ASN A 153 1.94 -11.54 9.70
C ASN A 153 2.22 -11.51 11.22
N GLU A 154 2.52 -10.34 11.78
CA GLU A 154 2.93 -10.23 13.18
C GLU A 154 1.79 -9.80 14.10
N PRO A 155 1.65 -10.41 15.29
CA PRO A 155 0.86 -9.82 16.35
C PRO A 155 1.52 -8.50 16.79
N ALA A 156 0.70 -7.52 17.17
CA ALA A 156 1.07 -6.14 17.47
C ALA A 156 2.37 -6.01 18.31
N GLY A 157 3.29 -5.15 17.85
CA GLY A 157 4.40 -4.67 18.68
C GLY A 157 5.79 -4.66 18.04
N LEU A 158 6.12 -5.54 17.09
CA LEU A 158 7.47 -5.60 16.50
C LEU A 158 7.78 -4.43 15.56
N LEU A 159 6.78 -3.88 14.88
CA LEU A 159 6.96 -2.71 14.01
C LEU A 159 7.31 -1.43 14.80
N ASP A 160 6.82 -1.30 16.02
CA ASP A 160 7.14 -0.15 16.88
C ASP A 160 8.63 -0.10 17.25
N SER A 161 9.30 -1.26 17.29
CA SER A 161 10.74 -1.32 17.53
C SER A 161 11.58 -0.83 16.35
N ARG A 162 11.08 -0.98 15.10
CA ARG A 162 11.76 -0.51 13.89
C ARG A 162 11.69 1.01 13.69
N ASN A 163 10.67 1.65 14.25
CA ASN A 163 10.47 3.10 14.15
C ASN A 163 11.30 3.92 15.18
N LYS A 164 12.10 3.26 16.01
CA LYS A 164 12.98 3.98 16.94
C LYS A 164 14.10 4.65 16.16
N THR A 165 14.04 5.96 16.05
CA THR A 165 15.14 6.77 15.55
C THR A 165 16.28 6.67 16.57
N ILE A 166 17.35 5.97 16.22
CA ILE A 166 18.56 5.94 17.04
C ILE A 166 19.24 7.30 16.86
N VAL A 167 19.00 8.20 17.80
CA VAL A 167 19.78 9.44 17.88
C VAL A 167 21.13 9.09 18.49
N LEU A 168 22.15 8.98 17.64
CA LEU A 168 23.53 8.87 18.10
C LEU A 168 23.89 10.16 18.84
N ARG A 169 23.99 10.07 20.15
CA ARG A 169 24.57 11.16 20.93
C ARG A 169 26.06 11.19 20.64
N LEU A 170 26.50 12.21 19.91
CA LEU A 170 27.93 12.45 19.75
C LEU A 170 28.55 12.71 21.11
N LEU A 171 29.69 12.07 21.34
CA LEU A 171 30.49 12.30 22.53
C LEU A 171 30.91 13.79 22.56
N ASP A 172 30.64 14.44 23.69
CA ASP A 172 31.01 15.82 23.89
C ASP A 172 32.55 15.92 23.99
N LYS A 173 33.14 16.49 22.93
CA LYS A 173 34.60 16.62 22.83
C LYS A 173 35.23 17.44 23.94
N GLU A 174 34.49 18.39 24.50
CA GLU A 174 34.97 19.23 25.63
C GLU A 174 35.04 18.42 26.93
N LYS A 175 34.08 17.55 27.22
CA LYS A 175 34.11 16.63 28.35
C LYS A 175 35.20 15.57 28.22
N MET A 176 35.53 15.11 27.04
CA MET A 176 36.65 14.17 26.85
C MET A 176 38.01 14.84 27.08
N ALA A 177 38.17 16.11 26.77
CA ALA A 177 39.41 16.82 26.98
C ALA A 177 39.67 17.17 28.46
N SER A 178 38.60 17.29 29.27
CA SER A 178 38.70 17.61 30.73
C SER A 178 38.90 16.39 31.63
N THR A 179 38.85 15.17 31.08
CA THR A 179 38.97 13.90 31.85
C THR A 179 40.34 13.22 31.63
N ARG A 180 41.35 13.93 31.10
CA ARG A 180 42.74 13.47 30.97
C ARG A 180 43.63 14.05 32.03
#